data_4126db30a185d3f9ccff059ce5630f55
#
_entry.id   4126db30a185d3f9ccff059ce5630f55
#
_cell.length_a   1.000
_cell.length_b   1.000
_cell.length_c   1.000
_cell.angle_alpha   90.00
_cell.angle_beta   90.00
_cell.angle_gamma   90.00
#
_symmetry.space_group_name_H-M   'P 1'
#
loop_
_entity.id
_entity.type
_entity.pdbx_description
1 polymer ?
#
loop_
_entity_poly.entity_id
_entity_poly.type
_entity_poly.pdbx_seq_one_letter_code
_entity_poly.pdbx_strand_id
1 'polypeptide(L)'
;MLQLKNINKRFGSKTVAQDINLNVEAGEILAVLGRSGCGKSTLLKTIVGLVRPDSGEVWLNGDNITDMPSEKRNISLMFQDYALLPHLTALDNVGFGLKMRRLPKAEIEEQSMQALRDIGLEHEAQRKPESLSGGEQQRLALARALITRPSLLLLDEAFSSLDTHLR
;
A
#
# COMPACT_ATOMS: atom_id res chain seq x y z
N MET A 1 -3.30 5.93 -14.78
CA MET A 1 -4.77 5.72 -14.83
C MET A 1 -5.10 4.31 -14.36
N LEU A 2 -5.98 4.16 -13.37
CA LEU A 2 -6.52 2.87 -12.91
C LEU A 2 -7.96 2.74 -13.43
N GLN A 3 -8.33 1.56 -13.95
CA GLN A 3 -9.72 1.25 -14.31
C GLN A 3 -10.12 -0.10 -13.73
N LEU A 4 -11.29 -0.15 -13.13
CA LEU A 4 -11.97 -1.37 -12.73
C LEU A 4 -13.20 -1.54 -13.61
N LYS A 5 -13.39 -2.73 -14.19
CA LYS A 5 -14.50 -3.04 -15.08
C LYS A 5 -15.25 -4.25 -14.54
N ASN A 6 -16.48 -4.01 -14.08
CA ASN A 6 -17.44 -5.03 -13.63
C ASN A 6 -16.84 -6.00 -12.58
N ILE A 7 -16.07 -5.47 -11.62
CA ILE A 7 -15.43 -6.29 -10.58
C ILE A 7 -16.49 -6.90 -9.67
N ASN A 8 -16.46 -8.21 -9.57
CA ASN A 8 -17.29 -8.99 -8.66
C ASN A 8 -16.41 -9.84 -7.75
N LYS A 9 -16.76 -9.91 -6.45
CA LYS A 9 -16.10 -10.77 -5.46
C LYS A 9 -17.05 -11.25 -4.39
N ARG A 10 -17.00 -12.56 -4.12
CA ARG A 10 -17.75 -13.23 -3.06
C ARG A 10 -16.81 -14.07 -2.20
N PHE A 11 -17.16 -14.24 -0.94
CA PHE A 11 -16.56 -15.19 -0.03
C PHE A 11 -17.69 -16.08 0.56
N GLY A 12 -17.76 -17.32 0.09
CA GLY A 12 -18.89 -18.20 0.39
C GLY A 12 -20.21 -17.57 -0.07
N SER A 13 -21.15 -17.38 0.84
CA SER A 13 -22.43 -16.73 0.55
C SER A 13 -22.39 -15.20 0.57
N LYS A 14 -21.31 -14.59 1.10
CA LYS A 14 -21.20 -13.13 1.26
C LYS A 14 -20.65 -12.47 0.00
N THR A 15 -21.43 -11.61 -0.66
CA THR A 15 -20.96 -10.72 -1.72
C THR A 15 -20.27 -9.51 -1.08
N VAL A 16 -19.02 -9.20 -1.47
CA VAL A 16 -18.21 -8.09 -0.95
C VAL A 16 -17.91 -7.03 -2.00
N ALA A 17 -17.97 -7.37 -3.28
CA ALA A 17 -17.98 -6.44 -4.40
C ALA A 17 -18.96 -6.95 -5.44
N GLN A 18 -19.80 -6.05 -5.99
CA GLN A 18 -20.78 -6.38 -6.99
C GLN A 18 -20.78 -5.29 -8.05
N ASP A 19 -20.43 -5.68 -9.28
CA ASP A 19 -20.42 -4.83 -10.47
C ASP A 19 -19.69 -3.49 -10.24
N ILE A 20 -18.53 -3.53 -9.57
CA ILE A 20 -17.77 -2.32 -9.29
C ILE A 20 -17.07 -1.84 -10.56
N ASN A 21 -17.44 -0.63 -10.96
CA ASN A 21 -16.83 0.12 -12.04
C ASN A 21 -16.21 1.39 -11.46
N LEU A 22 -14.94 1.66 -11.80
CA LEU A 22 -14.16 2.77 -11.26
C LEU A 22 -13.13 3.23 -12.29
N ASN A 23 -12.93 4.54 -12.38
CA ASN A 23 -11.86 5.14 -13.13
C ASN A 23 -11.14 6.18 -12.26
N VAL A 24 -9.81 6.12 -12.22
CA VAL A 24 -8.96 7.08 -11.49
C VAL A 24 -7.85 7.53 -12.43
N GLU A 25 -7.80 8.82 -12.68
CA GLU A 25 -6.81 9.40 -13.58
C GLU A 25 -5.42 9.51 -12.94
N ALA A 26 -4.42 9.76 -13.75
CA ALA A 26 -3.06 10.00 -13.25
C ALA A 26 -3.02 11.30 -12.44
N GLY A 27 -2.45 11.23 -11.22
CA GLY A 27 -2.39 12.37 -10.29
C GLY A 27 -3.68 12.61 -9.49
N GLU A 28 -4.72 11.83 -9.73
CA GLU A 28 -5.97 11.91 -8.97
C GLU A 28 -5.85 11.20 -7.62
N ILE A 29 -6.52 11.76 -6.61
CA ILE A 29 -6.71 11.14 -5.29
C ILE A 29 -8.18 10.78 -5.15
N LEU A 30 -8.47 9.49 -4.99
CA LEU A 30 -9.81 8.99 -4.77
C LEU A 30 -9.98 8.46 -3.34
N ALA A 31 -10.98 8.96 -2.62
CA ALA A 31 -11.39 8.43 -1.32
C ALA A 31 -12.57 7.46 -1.46
N VAL A 32 -12.39 6.23 -0.97
CA VAL A 32 -13.46 5.22 -0.94
C VAL A 32 -14.08 5.22 0.46
N LEU A 33 -15.29 5.73 0.57
CA LEU A 33 -16.04 5.82 1.82
C LEU A 33 -17.04 4.66 1.95
N GLY A 34 -17.30 4.23 3.18
CA GLY A 34 -18.28 3.18 3.47
C GLY A 34 -18.11 2.60 4.86
N ARG A 35 -19.16 1.90 5.34
CA ARG A 35 -19.17 1.25 6.66
C ARG A 35 -18.03 0.20 6.78
N SER A 36 -17.59 -0.07 8.02
CA SER A 36 -16.66 -1.17 8.27
C SER A 36 -17.26 -2.50 7.76
N GLY A 37 -16.41 -3.32 7.11
CA GLY A 37 -16.82 -4.61 6.57
C GLY A 37 -17.62 -4.58 5.25
N CYS A 38 -17.78 -3.40 4.60
CA CYS A 38 -18.48 -3.30 3.30
C CYS A 38 -17.63 -3.70 2.08
N GLY A 39 -16.37 -4.16 2.26
CA GLY A 39 -15.54 -4.67 1.16
C GLY A 39 -14.41 -3.74 0.68
N LYS A 40 -14.20 -2.55 1.29
CA LYS A 40 -13.13 -1.59 0.90
C LYS A 40 -11.74 -2.25 0.83
N SER A 41 -11.31 -2.86 1.92
CA SER A 41 -10.01 -3.56 1.99
C SER A 41 -9.91 -4.71 0.99
N THR A 42 -11.03 -5.40 0.70
CA THR A 42 -11.07 -6.45 -0.32
C THR A 42 -10.87 -5.85 -1.71
N LEU A 43 -11.50 -4.72 -2.01
CA LEU A 43 -11.30 -4.01 -3.28
C LEU A 43 -9.84 -3.59 -3.46
N LEU A 44 -9.23 -2.98 -2.43
CA LEU A 44 -7.81 -2.61 -2.45
C LEU A 44 -6.91 -3.83 -2.65
N LYS A 45 -7.18 -4.95 -1.94
CA LYS A 45 -6.47 -6.22 -2.12
C LYS A 45 -6.65 -6.81 -3.52
N THR A 46 -7.81 -6.59 -4.16
CA THR A 46 -8.04 -7.00 -5.55
C THR A 46 -7.20 -6.17 -6.51
N ILE A 47 -7.15 -4.86 -6.32
CA ILE A 47 -6.36 -3.96 -7.17
C ILE A 47 -4.86 -4.29 -7.08
N VAL A 48 -4.33 -4.52 -5.87
CA VAL A 48 -2.91 -4.88 -5.71
C VAL A 48 -2.59 -6.33 -6.10
N GLY A 49 -3.60 -7.19 -6.32
CA GLY A 49 -3.43 -8.57 -6.77
C GLY A 49 -3.26 -9.61 -5.66
N LEU A 50 -3.56 -9.26 -4.40
CA LEU A 50 -3.58 -10.20 -3.28
C LEU A 50 -4.86 -11.05 -3.23
N VAL A 51 -5.94 -10.57 -3.86
CA VAL A 51 -7.21 -11.28 -4.01
C VAL A 51 -7.59 -11.27 -5.47
N ARG A 52 -7.86 -12.45 -6.05
CA ARG A 52 -8.37 -12.53 -7.42
C ARG A 52 -9.87 -12.22 -7.43
N PRO A 53 -10.37 -11.36 -8.33
CA PRO A 53 -11.81 -11.17 -8.52
C PRO A 53 -12.44 -12.45 -9.07
N ASP A 54 -13.72 -12.66 -8.83
CA ASP A 54 -14.46 -13.80 -9.41
C ASP A 54 -14.86 -13.52 -10.87
N SER A 55 -15.06 -12.24 -11.20
CA SER A 55 -15.20 -11.73 -12.56
C SER A 55 -14.85 -10.25 -12.63
N GLY A 56 -14.69 -9.72 -13.84
CA GLY A 56 -14.29 -8.35 -14.10
C GLY A 56 -12.79 -8.22 -14.33
N GLU A 57 -12.35 -7.00 -14.59
CA GLU A 57 -10.99 -6.70 -14.99
C GLU A 57 -10.40 -5.51 -14.25
N VAL A 58 -9.10 -5.61 -13.95
CA VAL A 58 -8.28 -4.52 -13.39
C VAL A 58 -7.29 -4.07 -14.45
N TRP A 59 -7.32 -2.79 -14.79
CA TRP A 59 -6.43 -2.18 -15.77
C TRP A 59 -5.60 -1.08 -15.13
N LEU A 60 -4.31 -1.05 -15.41
CA LEU A 60 -3.40 0.00 -14.95
C LEU A 60 -2.57 0.53 -16.12
N ASN A 61 -2.63 1.84 -16.36
CA ASN A 61 -1.91 2.52 -17.45
C ASN A 61 -2.14 1.91 -18.85
N GLY A 62 -3.33 1.34 -19.09
CA GLY A 62 -3.69 0.72 -20.37
C GLY A 62 -3.43 -0.78 -20.46
N ASP A 63 -2.77 -1.39 -19.45
CA ASP A 63 -2.49 -2.81 -19.38
C ASP A 63 -3.52 -3.53 -18.50
N ASN A 64 -4.04 -4.66 -18.96
CA ASN A 64 -4.86 -5.55 -18.15
C ASN A 64 -3.95 -6.31 -17.17
N ILE A 65 -4.08 -6.00 -15.89
CA ILE A 65 -3.27 -6.62 -14.82
C ILE A 65 -4.06 -7.62 -13.97
N THR A 66 -5.25 -8.01 -14.38
CA THR A 66 -6.16 -8.86 -13.60
C THR A 66 -5.50 -10.15 -13.10
N ASP A 67 -4.80 -10.84 -13.98
CA ASP A 67 -4.09 -12.10 -13.66
C ASP A 67 -2.60 -11.91 -13.36
N MET A 68 -2.11 -10.64 -13.36
CA MET A 68 -0.72 -10.34 -13.03
C MET A 68 -0.48 -10.55 -11.53
N PRO A 69 0.57 -11.28 -11.13
CA PRO A 69 0.94 -11.44 -9.72
C PRO A 69 1.27 -10.08 -9.07
N SER A 70 0.94 -9.93 -7.79
CA SER A 70 1.06 -8.66 -7.04
C SER A 70 2.45 -8.02 -7.10
N GLU A 71 3.51 -8.83 -7.03
CA GLU A 71 4.91 -8.36 -7.07
C GLU A 71 5.33 -7.75 -8.41
N LYS A 72 4.54 -7.97 -9.47
CA LYS A 72 4.78 -7.41 -10.81
C LYS A 72 3.94 -6.18 -11.14
N ARG A 73 2.93 -5.85 -10.31
CA ARG A 73 1.98 -4.76 -10.60
C ARG A 73 2.55 -3.35 -10.39
N ASN A 74 3.69 -3.20 -9.75
CA ASN A 74 4.24 -1.89 -9.33
C ASN A 74 3.23 -1.00 -8.57
N ILE A 75 2.43 -1.63 -7.70
CA ILE A 75 1.45 -1.00 -6.83
C ILE A 75 1.91 -1.20 -5.39
N SER A 76 1.85 -0.15 -4.56
CA SER A 76 2.07 -0.27 -3.13
C SER A 76 0.75 -0.22 -2.36
N LEU A 77 0.63 -1.06 -1.32
CA LEU A 77 -0.50 -1.04 -0.40
C LEU A 77 0.02 -0.80 1.02
N MET A 78 -0.48 0.25 1.67
CA MET A 78 -0.29 0.48 3.09
C MET A 78 -1.50 -0.09 3.83
N PHE A 79 -1.25 -1.07 4.69
CA PHE A 79 -2.27 -1.73 5.50
C PHE A 79 -2.63 -0.89 6.74
N GLN A 80 -3.79 -1.15 7.32
CA GLN A 80 -4.30 -0.48 8.52
C GLN A 80 -3.36 -0.66 9.74
N ASP A 81 -2.73 -1.82 9.88
CA ASP A 81 -1.76 -2.17 10.92
C ASP A 81 -0.30 -1.85 10.54
N TYR A 82 -0.13 -1.06 9.45
CA TYR A 82 1.17 -0.68 8.86
C TYR A 82 2.00 -1.87 8.33
N ALA A 83 1.76 -3.10 8.75
CA ALA A 83 2.48 -4.33 8.39
C ALA A 83 4.02 -4.15 8.37
N LEU A 84 4.58 -3.40 9.33
CA LEU A 84 6.03 -3.24 9.48
C LEU A 84 6.66 -4.58 9.86
N LEU A 85 7.86 -4.83 9.36
CA LEU A 85 8.61 -6.05 9.62
C LEU A 85 9.32 -5.94 10.99
N PRO A 86 8.84 -6.63 12.05
CA PRO A 86 9.28 -6.37 13.42
C PRO A 86 10.74 -6.80 13.69
N HIS A 87 11.28 -7.70 12.89
CA HIS A 87 12.64 -8.19 12.99
C HIS A 87 13.67 -7.29 12.29
N LEU A 88 13.23 -6.32 11.50
CA LEU A 88 14.07 -5.38 10.76
C LEU A 88 14.11 -4.01 11.45
N THR A 89 15.21 -3.28 11.27
CA THR A 89 15.33 -1.87 11.68
C THR A 89 14.43 -0.96 10.84
N ALA A 90 14.29 0.31 11.21
CA ALA A 90 13.60 1.31 10.41
C ALA A 90 14.24 1.45 9.02
N LEU A 91 15.56 1.53 8.95
CA LEU A 91 16.32 1.59 7.70
C LEU A 91 16.04 0.38 6.80
N ASP A 92 16.13 -0.84 7.38
CA ASP A 92 15.89 -2.08 6.64
C ASP A 92 14.42 -2.24 6.20
N ASN A 93 13.47 -1.76 7.02
CA ASN A 93 12.05 -1.72 6.64
C ASN A 93 11.86 -0.87 5.38
N VAL A 94 12.39 0.35 5.36
CA VAL A 94 12.29 1.25 4.20
C VAL A 94 12.95 0.62 2.98
N GLY A 95 14.19 0.12 3.13
CA GLY A 95 14.97 -0.47 2.04
C GLY A 95 14.48 -1.83 1.54
N PHE A 96 13.51 -2.46 2.22
CA PHE A 96 13.08 -3.83 1.92
C PHE A 96 12.63 -4.02 0.46
N GLY A 97 11.81 -3.09 -0.08
CA GLY A 97 11.33 -3.15 -1.46
C GLY A 97 12.45 -3.05 -2.49
N LEU A 98 13.45 -2.20 -2.23
CA LEU A 98 14.64 -2.05 -3.09
C LEU A 98 15.50 -3.31 -3.07
N LYS A 99 15.65 -3.94 -1.88
CA LYS A 99 16.34 -5.22 -1.72
C LYS A 99 15.68 -6.33 -2.53
N MET A 100 14.34 -6.39 -2.54
CA MET A 100 13.61 -7.36 -3.35
C MET A 100 13.81 -7.13 -4.86
N ARG A 101 14.04 -5.89 -5.28
CA ARG A 101 14.43 -5.52 -6.66
C ARG A 101 15.90 -5.75 -6.96
N ARG A 102 16.68 -6.25 -5.99
CA ARG A 102 18.12 -6.59 -6.11
C ARG A 102 19.01 -5.39 -6.46
N LEU A 103 18.69 -4.19 -5.96
CA LEU A 103 19.57 -3.04 -6.09
C LEU A 103 20.90 -3.26 -5.32
N PRO A 104 22.00 -2.56 -5.69
CA PRO A 104 23.25 -2.59 -4.94
C PRO A 104 23.05 -2.12 -3.49
N LYS A 105 23.76 -2.77 -2.52
CA LYS A 105 23.60 -2.47 -1.09
C LYS A 105 23.82 -1.00 -0.75
N ALA A 106 24.85 -0.38 -1.32
CA ALA A 106 25.15 1.04 -1.09
C ALA A 106 24.01 1.96 -1.56
N GLU A 107 23.40 1.65 -2.69
CA GLU A 107 22.27 2.41 -3.25
C GLU A 107 21.02 2.24 -2.38
N ILE A 108 20.74 1.01 -1.88
CA ILE A 108 19.63 0.76 -0.95
C ILE A 108 19.81 1.59 0.31
N GLU A 109 21.02 1.59 0.90
CA GLU A 109 21.32 2.31 2.14
C GLU A 109 21.16 3.83 1.96
N GLU A 110 21.71 4.38 0.87
CA GLU A 110 21.60 5.79 0.54
C GLU A 110 20.14 6.23 0.34
N GLN A 111 19.38 5.53 -0.52
CA GLN A 111 17.98 5.87 -0.79
C GLN A 111 17.11 5.69 0.47
N SER A 112 17.35 4.65 1.27
CA SER A 112 16.61 4.41 2.50
C SER A 112 16.88 5.47 3.55
N MET A 113 18.14 5.89 3.71
CA MET A 113 18.49 6.97 4.62
C MET A 113 17.90 8.31 4.17
N GLN A 114 17.88 8.59 2.86
CA GLN A 114 17.22 9.78 2.34
C GLN A 114 15.72 9.76 2.63
N ALA A 115 15.05 8.63 2.40
CA ALA A 115 13.63 8.48 2.70
C ALA A 115 13.32 8.65 4.21
N LEU A 116 14.22 8.20 5.11
CA LEU A 116 14.09 8.46 6.54
C LEU A 116 14.25 9.94 6.91
N ARG A 117 15.18 10.67 6.26
CA ARG A 117 15.31 12.13 6.44
C ARG A 117 14.05 12.87 6.02
N ASP A 118 13.48 12.50 4.86
CA ASP A 118 12.27 13.14 4.31
C ASP A 118 11.06 13.04 5.25
N ILE A 119 11.05 12.05 6.15
CA ILE A 119 9.99 11.85 7.15
C ILE A 119 10.42 12.19 8.59
N GLY A 120 11.63 12.72 8.78
CA GLY A 120 12.19 13.13 10.08
C GLY A 120 12.49 11.96 11.03
N LEU A 121 12.95 10.82 10.50
CA LEU A 121 13.28 9.61 11.25
C LEU A 121 14.73 9.14 11.04
N GLU A 122 15.64 10.00 10.57
CA GLU A 122 17.03 9.64 10.33
C GLU A 122 17.77 9.18 11.60
N HIS A 123 17.43 9.78 12.76
CA HIS A 123 18.02 9.42 14.05
C HIS A 123 17.49 8.08 14.60
N GLU A 124 16.36 7.60 14.04
CA GLU A 124 15.71 6.34 14.42
C GLU A 124 16.05 5.17 13.49
N ALA A 125 16.99 5.37 12.54
CA ALA A 125 17.31 4.42 11.48
C ALA A 125 17.61 3.00 11.97
N GLN A 126 18.27 2.87 13.14
CA GLN A 126 18.66 1.58 13.73
C GLN A 126 17.62 1.01 14.71
N ARG A 127 16.55 1.74 15.01
CA ARG A 127 15.51 1.26 15.92
C ARG A 127 14.55 0.29 15.20
N LYS A 128 13.98 -0.61 15.99
CA LYS A 128 12.94 -1.53 15.52
C LYS A 128 11.56 -0.88 15.62
N PRO A 129 10.59 -1.30 14.79
CA PRO A 129 9.24 -0.73 14.78
C PRO A 129 8.55 -0.67 16.14
N GLU A 130 8.72 -1.69 16.98
CA GLU A 130 8.12 -1.78 18.32
C GLU A 130 8.55 -0.66 19.28
N SER A 131 9.70 -0.04 19.02
CA SER A 131 10.22 1.07 19.83
C SER A 131 9.84 2.46 19.31
N LEU A 132 9.11 2.50 18.20
CA LEU A 132 8.61 3.74 17.58
C LEU A 132 7.19 4.03 18.04
N SER A 133 6.84 5.31 18.16
CA SER A 133 5.46 5.74 18.39
C SER A 133 4.56 5.39 17.19
N GLY A 134 3.24 5.36 17.39
CA GLY A 134 2.29 5.06 16.31
C GLY A 134 2.42 6.01 15.10
N GLY A 135 2.64 7.31 15.35
CA GLY A 135 2.88 8.28 14.29
C GLY A 135 4.20 8.06 13.53
N GLU A 136 5.26 7.64 14.23
CA GLU A 136 6.53 7.26 13.60
C GLU A 136 6.40 5.99 12.78
N GLN A 137 5.68 4.98 13.29
CA GLN A 137 5.38 3.74 12.55
C GLN A 137 4.58 4.03 11.28
N GLN A 138 3.60 4.92 11.35
CA GLN A 138 2.80 5.36 10.21
C GLN A 138 3.68 6.02 9.13
N ARG A 139 4.53 7.00 9.53
CA ARG A 139 5.46 7.66 8.60
C ARG A 139 6.45 6.67 8.01
N LEU A 140 6.98 5.74 8.82
CA LEU A 140 7.89 4.70 8.36
C LEU A 140 7.23 3.78 7.30
N ALA A 141 5.99 3.36 7.53
CA ALA A 141 5.23 2.55 6.58
C ALA A 141 4.97 3.29 5.26
N LEU A 142 4.67 4.59 5.34
CA LEU A 142 4.50 5.43 4.16
C LEU A 142 5.80 5.54 3.35
N ALA A 143 6.94 5.82 4.00
CA ALA A 143 8.25 5.87 3.35
C ALA A 143 8.59 4.54 2.66
N ARG A 144 8.36 3.40 3.34
CA ARG A 144 8.54 2.07 2.76
C ARG A 144 7.65 1.84 1.53
N ALA A 145 6.41 2.33 1.55
CA ALA A 145 5.51 2.19 0.41
C ALA A 145 5.93 3.06 -0.79
N LEU A 146 6.50 4.23 -0.54
CA LEU A 146 6.86 5.21 -1.58
C LEU A 146 8.25 5.00 -2.19
N ILE A 147 9.21 4.43 -1.45
CA ILE A 147 10.61 4.32 -1.91
C ILE A 147 10.75 3.54 -3.23
N THR A 148 9.85 2.60 -3.47
CA THR A 148 9.83 1.83 -4.72
C THR A 148 9.25 2.60 -5.90
N ARG A 149 8.81 3.85 -5.72
CA ARG A 149 8.18 4.71 -6.73
C ARG A 149 7.03 3.98 -7.44
N PRO A 150 5.99 3.57 -6.71
CA PRO A 150 4.90 2.83 -7.30
C PRO A 150 4.08 3.70 -8.27
N SER A 151 3.48 3.06 -9.29
CA SER A 151 2.54 3.72 -10.22
C SER A 151 1.21 4.06 -9.55
N LEU A 152 0.86 3.36 -8.47
CA LEU A 152 -0.36 3.55 -7.68
C LEU A 152 -0.06 3.27 -6.21
N LEU A 153 -0.49 4.17 -5.32
CA LEU A 153 -0.46 3.97 -3.87
C LEU A 153 -1.88 3.75 -3.36
N LEU A 154 -2.08 2.65 -2.65
CA LEU A 154 -3.34 2.30 -1.99
C LEU A 154 -3.16 2.44 -0.47
N LEU A 155 -4.13 3.08 0.20
CA LEU A 155 -4.11 3.33 1.63
C LEU A 155 -5.37 2.70 2.25
N ASP A 156 -5.20 1.67 3.09
CA ASP A 156 -6.31 1.01 3.79
C ASP A 156 -6.41 1.55 5.22
N GLU A 157 -7.35 2.46 5.46
CA GLU A 157 -7.60 3.13 6.75
C GLU A 157 -6.32 3.72 7.42
N ALA A 158 -5.33 4.09 6.60
CA ALA A 158 -4.02 4.53 7.07
C ALA A 158 -4.05 5.81 7.94
N PHE A 159 -5.15 6.56 7.93
CA PHE A 159 -5.32 7.81 8.67
C PHE A 159 -6.37 7.73 9.80
N SER A 160 -6.87 6.55 10.13
CA SER A 160 -7.87 6.37 11.19
C SER A 160 -7.42 6.82 12.59
N SER A 161 -6.11 6.83 12.84
CA SER A 161 -5.52 7.31 14.09
C SER A 161 -5.43 8.85 14.21
N LEU A 162 -5.62 9.60 13.11
CA LEU A 162 -5.60 11.07 13.11
C LEU A 162 -6.93 11.69 13.59
N ASP A 163 -8.03 10.93 13.57
CA ASP A 163 -9.37 11.43 13.93
C ASP A 163 -9.60 11.61 15.44
N THR A 164 -8.67 11.23 16.31
CA THR A 164 -8.84 11.35 17.77
C THR A 164 -8.55 12.75 18.31
N HIS A 165 -7.99 13.67 17.51
CA HIS A 165 -7.67 15.03 17.94
C HIS A 165 -8.53 16.14 17.30
N LEU A 166 -9.51 15.78 16.47
CA LEU A 166 -10.41 16.73 15.81
C LEU A 166 -11.88 16.58 16.26
N ARG A 167 -12.12 16.00 17.45
CA ARG A 167 -13.44 16.00 18.11
C ARG A 167 -13.46 16.95 19.27
#